data_81ab580b9359420c7cb024f5ded78910
#
_entry.id   81ab580b9359420c7cb024f5ded78910
#
_cell.length_a   1.000
_cell.length_b   1.000
_cell.length_c   1.000
_cell.angle_alpha   90.00
_cell.angle_beta   90.00
_cell.angle_gamma   90.00
#
_symmetry.space_group_name_H-M   'P 1'
#
loop_
_entity.id
_entity.type
_entity.pdbx_description
1 polymer ?
#
loop_
_entity_poly.entity_id
_entity_poly.type
_entity_poly.pdbx_seq_one_letter_code
_entity_poly.pdbx_strand_id
1 'polypeptide(L)'
;MLSQAVQDYVKTIYKLQEAGPVSTTEIAKELNVSGASVTGMLKRLSTMGLVDYNSYKGVKLTSAGDSIALEIIRFHRLLETYLKEMLGFPLEKVHEEACRLEHFISEEFVEKISSLDRKSVV
;
A
#
# COMPACT_ATOMS: atom_id res chain seq x y z
N MET A 1 -1.67 -14.08 -2.83
CA MET A 1 -1.73 -12.62 -3.05
C MET A 1 -2.72 -11.98 -2.08
N LEU A 2 -2.36 -10.89 -1.48
CA LEU A 2 -3.24 -10.19 -0.54
C LEU A 2 -4.38 -9.49 -1.28
N SER A 3 -5.55 -9.41 -0.65
CA SER A 3 -6.69 -8.70 -1.22
C SER A 3 -6.38 -7.20 -1.34
N GLN A 4 -7.11 -6.53 -2.23
CA GLN A 4 -6.98 -5.09 -2.40
C GLN A 4 -7.23 -4.35 -1.08
N ALA A 5 -8.26 -4.77 -0.33
CA ALA A 5 -8.59 -4.14 0.94
C ALA A 5 -7.43 -4.24 1.94
N VAL A 6 -6.82 -5.41 2.06
CA VAL A 6 -5.66 -5.61 2.95
C VAL A 6 -4.51 -4.72 2.53
N GLN A 7 -4.22 -4.65 1.24
CA GLN A 7 -3.15 -3.80 0.71
C GLN A 7 -3.41 -2.33 1.01
N ASP A 8 -4.64 -1.87 0.83
CA ASP A 8 -5.01 -0.47 1.09
C ASP A 8 -4.83 -0.12 2.57
N TYR A 9 -5.24 -1.01 3.47
CA TYR A 9 -5.09 -0.78 4.90
C TYR A 9 -3.61 -0.73 5.30
N VAL A 10 -2.82 -1.68 4.84
CA VAL A 10 -1.39 -1.76 5.17
C VAL A 10 -0.67 -0.50 4.68
N LYS A 11 -0.93 -0.10 3.46
CA LYS A 11 -0.35 1.11 2.85
C LYS A 11 -0.75 2.37 3.64
N THR A 12 -2.03 2.47 4.02
CA THR A 12 -2.55 3.61 4.78
C THR A 12 -1.91 3.71 6.15
N ILE A 13 -1.84 2.59 6.88
CA ILE A 13 -1.23 2.55 8.20
C ILE A 13 0.24 2.97 8.11
N TYR A 14 0.95 2.47 7.10
CA TYR A 14 2.36 2.84 6.88
C TYR A 14 2.53 4.36 6.77
N LYS A 15 1.68 4.99 5.98
CA LYS A 15 1.75 6.45 5.78
C LYS A 15 1.40 7.23 7.04
N LEU A 16 0.42 6.77 7.81
CA LEU A 16 -0.07 7.49 8.98
C LEU A 16 0.79 7.26 10.23
N GLN A 17 1.55 6.17 10.29
CA GLN A 17 2.29 5.80 11.50
C GLN A 17 3.58 6.59 11.73
N GLU A 18 3.94 7.49 10.86
CA GLU A 18 5.14 8.34 11.04
C GLU A 18 5.09 9.10 12.38
N ALA A 19 3.91 9.57 12.76
CA ALA A 19 3.72 10.31 14.00
C ALA A 19 3.47 9.43 15.23
N GLY A 20 3.56 8.11 15.07
CA GLY A 20 3.31 7.13 16.13
C GLY A 20 2.11 6.26 15.83
N PRO A 21 1.58 5.54 16.84
CA PRO A 21 0.44 4.65 16.63
C PRO A 21 -0.75 5.38 16.02
N VAL A 22 -1.43 4.70 15.10
CA VAL A 22 -2.54 5.27 14.32
C VAL A 22 -3.87 4.88 14.95
N SER A 23 -4.79 5.85 15.06
CA SER A 23 -6.13 5.58 15.60
C SER A 23 -7.04 4.97 14.54
N THR A 24 -8.07 4.23 14.98
CA THR A 24 -9.10 3.71 14.08
C THR A 24 -9.83 4.85 13.36
N THR A 25 -10.02 5.98 14.05
CA THR A 25 -10.67 7.16 13.48
C THR A 25 -9.88 7.72 12.30
N GLU A 26 -8.56 7.83 12.44
CA GLU A 26 -7.68 8.31 11.37
C GLU A 26 -7.76 7.41 10.14
N ILE A 27 -7.75 6.09 10.35
CA ILE A 27 -7.85 5.12 9.25
C ILE A 27 -9.21 5.21 8.57
N ALA A 28 -10.28 5.26 9.37
CA ALA A 28 -11.64 5.35 8.86
C ALA A 28 -11.82 6.58 7.97
N LYS A 29 -11.29 7.70 8.40
CA LYS A 29 -11.35 8.96 7.67
C LYS A 29 -10.57 8.88 6.37
N GLU A 30 -9.34 8.36 6.43
CA GLU A 30 -8.48 8.25 5.26
C GLU A 30 -9.04 7.33 4.19
N LEU A 31 -9.63 6.20 4.61
CA LEU A 31 -10.19 5.21 3.68
C LEU A 31 -11.67 5.43 3.38
N ASN A 32 -12.28 6.40 4.04
CA ASN A 32 -13.71 6.70 3.88
C ASN A 32 -14.58 5.47 4.15
N VAL A 33 -14.34 4.82 5.28
CA VAL A 33 -15.09 3.66 5.74
C VAL A 33 -15.54 3.86 7.18
N SER A 34 -16.42 2.99 7.69
CA SER A 34 -16.90 3.09 9.07
C SER A 34 -15.83 2.62 10.06
N GLY A 35 -15.92 3.12 11.30
CA GLY A 35 -15.04 2.67 12.37
C GLY A 35 -15.19 1.18 12.65
N ALA A 36 -16.41 0.64 12.54
CA ALA A 36 -16.66 -0.79 12.71
C ALA A 36 -15.91 -1.62 11.66
N SER A 37 -15.91 -1.16 10.41
CA SER A 37 -15.17 -1.81 9.33
C SER A 37 -13.67 -1.81 9.62
N VAL A 38 -13.14 -0.69 10.11
CA VAL A 38 -11.73 -0.58 10.47
C VAL A 38 -11.39 -1.58 11.58
N THR A 39 -12.18 -1.60 12.66
CA THR A 39 -11.93 -2.51 13.78
C THR A 39 -11.93 -3.97 13.34
N GLY A 40 -12.88 -4.35 12.50
CA GLY A 40 -12.96 -5.72 11.96
C GLY A 40 -11.73 -6.07 11.12
N MET A 41 -11.30 -5.15 10.26
CA MET A 41 -10.12 -5.37 9.43
C MET A 41 -8.84 -5.42 10.27
N LEU A 42 -8.72 -4.57 11.28
CA LEU A 42 -7.53 -4.60 12.16
C LEU A 42 -7.39 -5.92 12.89
N LYS A 43 -8.49 -6.52 13.30
CA LYS A 43 -8.49 -7.85 13.91
C LYS A 43 -7.98 -8.90 12.92
N ARG A 44 -8.40 -8.83 11.67
CA ARG A 44 -7.92 -9.73 10.62
C ARG A 44 -6.43 -9.53 10.37
N LEU A 45 -5.99 -8.28 10.23
CA LEU A 45 -4.58 -7.96 10.01
C LEU A 45 -3.71 -8.42 11.19
N SER A 46 -4.22 -8.30 12.41
CA SER A 46 -3.54 -8.78 13.61
C SER A 46 -3.37 -10.29 13.56
N THR A 47 -4.42 -11.02 13.18
CA THR A 47 -4.37 -12.48 13.04
C THR A 47 -3.37 -12.89 11.96
N MET A 48 -3.23 -12.09 10.90
CA MET A 48 -2.26 -12.32 9.83
C MET A 48 -0.83 -11.94 10.24
N GLY A 49 -0.65 -11.34 11.41
CA GLY A 49 0.67 -10.92 11.88
C GLY A 49 1.20 -9.65 11.24
N LEU A 50 0.32 -8.84 10.66
CA LEU A 50 0.73 -7.63 9.92
C LEU A 50 0.67 -6.37 10.75
N VAL A 51 -0.14 -6.35 11.82
CA VAL A 51 -0.26 -5.19 12.71
C VAL A 51 -0.19 -5.60 14.17
N ASP A 52 0.26 -4.65 15.00
CA ASP A 52 0.11 -4.69 16.45
C ASP A 52 -1.01 -3.71 16.78
N TYR A 53 -2.14 -4.23 17.23
CA TYR A 53 -3.31 -3.42 17.51
C TYR A 53 -3.62 -3.42 19.01
N ASN A 54 -3.70 -2.23 19.59
CA ASN A 54 -4.09 -2.00 20.95
C ASN A 54 -5.20 -0.97 20.96
N SER A 55 -6.39 -1.32 21.46
CA SER A 55 -7.55 -0.43 21.45
C SER A 55 -7.33 0.90 22.17
N TYR A 56 -6.36 0.97 23.09
CA TYR A 56 -6.06 2.20 23.83
C TYR A 56 -4.94 3.01 23.20
N LYS A 57 -3.98 2.36 22.54
CA LYS A 57 -2.81 3.02 21.96
C LYS A 57 -2.86 3.18 20.46
N GLY A 58 -3.76 2.47 19.79
CA GLY A 58 -3.86 2.49 18.34
C GLY A 58 -3.15 1.32 17.68
N VAL A 59 -2.81 1.47 16.43
CA VAL A 59 -2.24 0.41 15.60
C VAL A 59 -0.92 0.84 14.98
N LYS A 60 0.01 -0.11 14.87
CA LYS A 60 1.26 0.03 14.11
C LYS A 60 1.46 -1.23 13.29
N LEU A 61 2.17 -1.11 12.19
CA LEU A 61 2.56 -2.29 11.42
C LEU A 61 3.65 -3.06 12.16
N THR A 62 3.62 -4.38 12.02
CA THR A 62 4.73 -5.24 12.42
C THR A 62 5.84 -5.11 11.37
N SER A 63 6.99 -5.73 11.62
CA SER A 63 8.06 -5.82 10.64
C SER A 63 7.56 -6.42 9.32
N ALA A 64 6.73 -7.47 9.40
CA ALA A 64 6.12 -8.08 8.21
C ALA A 64 5.19 -7.10 7.48
N GLY A 65 4.38 -6.35 8.24
CA GLY A 65 3.50 -5.34 7.67
C GLY A 65 4.26 -4.21 6.98
N ASP A 66 5.33 -3.73 7.61
CA ASP A 66 6.21 -2.71 7.02
C ASP A 66 6.79 -3.18 5.69
N SER A 67 7.27 -4.42 5.63
CA SER A 67 7.86 -4.98 4.42
C SER A 67 6.84 -5.03 3.27
N ILE A 68 5.61 -5.44 3.59
CA ILE A 68 4.53 -5.49 2.60
C ILE A 68 4.19 -4.07 2.11
N ALA A 69 4.08 -3.11 3.03
CA ALA A 69 3.79 -1.72 2.68
C ALA A 69 4.85 -1.15 1.74
N LEU A 70 6.12 -1.38 2.04
CA LEU A 70 7.23 -0.90 1.22
C LEU A 70 7.22 -1.54 -0.17
N GLU A 71 6.87 -2.82 -0.27
CA GLU A 71 6.71 -3.49 -1.55
C GLU A 71 5.61 -2.85 -2.40
N ILE A 72 4.45 -2.59 -1.79
CA ILE A 72 3.32 -1.96 -2.48
C ILE A 72 3.72 -0.56 -2.97
N ILE A 73 4.38 0.22 -2.13
CA ILE A 73 4.82 1.57 -2.48
C ILE A 73 5.85 1.53 -3.61
N ARG A 74 6.78 0.57 -3.56
CA ARG A 74 7.78 0.38 -4.60
C ARG A 74 7.13 0.03 -5.94
N PHE A 75 6.15 -0.87 -5.93
CA PHE A 75 5.41 -1.23 -7.14
C PHE A 75 4.69 -0.03 -7.74
N HIS A 76 4.07 0.77 -6.89
CA HIS A 76 3.38 1.98 -7.32
C HIS A 76 4.33 2.94 -8.05
N ARG A 77 5.52 3.16 -7.48
CA ARG A 77 6.54 4.02 -8.10
C ARG A 77 7.04 3.48 -9.43
N LEU A 78 7.25 2.17 -9.50
CA LEU A 78 7.68 1.53 -10.75
C LEU A 78 6.62 1.66 -11.83
N LEU A 79 5.34 1.50 -11.47
CA LEU A 79 4.24 1.68 -12.39
C LEU A 79 4.15 3.12 -12.88
N GLU A 80 4.29 4.09 -11.98
CA GLU A 80 4.28 5.50 -12.36
C GLU A 80 5.38 5.81 -13.35
N THR A 81 6.58 5.32 -13.10
CA THR A 81 7.73 5.51 -13.99
C THR A 81 7.47 4.90 -15.36
N TYR A 82 6.97 3.67 -15.38
CA TYR A 82 6.67 2.97 -16.63
C TYR A 82 5.60 3.71 -17.44
N LEU A 83 4.51 4.11 -16.78
CA LEU A 83 3.41 4.81 -17.44
C LEU A 83 3.87 6.14 -18.05
N LYS A 84 4.69 6.88 -17.30
CA LYS A 84 5.18 8.18 -17.75
C LYS A 84 6.23 8.03 -18.84
N GLU A 85 7.27 7.24 -18.59
CA GLU A 85 8.45 7.19 -19.48
C GLU A 85 8.25 6.33 -20.72
N MET A 86 7.54 5.20 -20.57
CA MET A 86 7.40 4.24 -21.67
C MET A 86 6.09 4.36 -22.42
N LEU A 87 4.99 4.70 -21.74
CA LEU A 87 3.68 4.80 -22.38
C LEU A 87 3.21 6.22 -22.60
N GLY A 88 3.93 7.22 -22.12
CA GLY A 88 3.65 8.61 -22.38
C GLY A 88 2.39 9.17 -21.71
N PHE A 89 1.92 8.58 -20.63
CA PHE A 89 0.79 9.13 -19.91
C PHE A 89 1.15 10.50 -19.34
N PRO A 90 0.23 11.48 -19.40
CA PRO A 90 0.49 12.77 -18.78
C PRO A 90 0.60 12.66 -17.27
N LEU A 91 1.44 13.51 -16.68
CA LEU A 91 1.76 13.46 -15.26
C LEU A 91 0.52 13.44 -14.36
N GLU A 92 -0.50 14.20 -14.71
CA GLU A 92 -1.74 14.30 -13.93
C GLU A 92 -2.56 13.01 -13.93
N LYS A 93 -2.30 12.07 -14.87
CA LYS A 93 -2.99 10.78 -14.95
C LYS A 93 -2.17 9.61 -14.44
N VAL A 94 -0.87 9.79 -14.32
CA VAL A 94 0.05 8.71 -13.94
C VAL A 94 -0.30 8.10 -12.59
N HIS A 95 -0.52 8.94 -11.58
CA HIS A 95 -0.82 8.47 -10.23
C HIS A 95 -2.12 7.65 -10.19
N GLU A 96 -3.16 8.15 -10.83
CA GLU A 96 -4.46 7.48 -10.87
C GLU A 96 -4.38 6.11 -11.56
N GLU A 97 -3.68 6.05 -12.70
CA GLU A 97 -3.50 4.79 -13.43
C GLU A 97 -2.67 3.79 -12.62
N ALA A 98 -1.59 4.26 -11.96
CA ALA A 98 -0.78 3.41 -11.12
C ALA A 98 -1.57 2.83 -9.95
N CYS A 99 -2.42 3.64 -9.33
CA CYS A 99 -3.29 3.19 -8.24
C CYS A 99 -4.25 2.08 -8.69
N ARG A 100 -4.77 2.18 -9.91
CA ARG A 100 -5.65 1.16 -10.45
C ARG A 100 -4.90 -0.15 -10.71
N LEU A 101 -3.72 -0.05 -11.29
CA LEU A 101 -2.97 -1.22 -11.73
C LEU A 101 -2.26 -1.96 -10.61
N GLU A 102 -1.81 -1.27 -9.57
CA GLU A 102 -0.97 -1.87 -8.53
C GLU A 102 -1.58 -3.09 -7.84
N HIS A 103 -2.91 -3.18 -7.81
CA HIS A 103 -3.64 -4.26 -7.15
C HIS A 103 -3.90 -5.48 -8.05
N PHE A 104 -3.68 -5.33 -9.35
CA PHE A 104 -4.07 -6.34 -10.33
C PHE A 104 -2.90 -6.92 -11.12
N ILE A 105 -1.69 -6.43 -10.89
CA ILE A 105 -0.52 -6.92 -11.61
C ILE A 105 0.08 -8.14 -10.91
N SER A 106 0.65 -9.03 -11.71
CA SER A 106 1.32 -10.22 -11.19
C SER A 106 2.75 -9.91 -10.74
N GLU A 107 3.31 -10.78 -9.92
CA GLU A 107 4.71 -10.68 -9.52
C GLU A 107 5.64 -10.71 -10.73
N GLU A 108 5.30 -11.52 -11.73
CA GLU A 108 6.07 -11.59 -12.97
C GLU A 108 6.08 -10.24 -13.68
N PHE A 109 4.93 -9.57 -13.74
CA PHE A 109 4.83 -8.23 -14.35
C PHE A 109 5.73 -7.24 -13.62
N VAL A 110 5.71 -7.26 -12.28
CA VAL A 110 6.55 -6.39 -11.47
C VAL A 110 8.05 -6.67 -11.73
N GLU A 111 8.42 -7.93 -11.82
CA GLU A 111 9.80 -8.32 -12.12
C GLU A 111 10.25 -7.77 -13.47
N LYS A 112 9.39 -7.84 -14.47
CA LYS A 112 9.68 -7.30 -15.80
C LYS A 112 9.87 -5.79 -15.78
N ILE A 113 8.98 -5.07 -15.10
CA ILE A 113 9.08 -3.62 -14.97
C ILE A 113 10.34 -3.24 -14.18
N SER A 114 10.63 -3.93 -13.09
CA SER A 114 11.82 -3.70 -12.29
C SER A 114 13.10 -3.89 -13.11
N SER A 115 13.11 -4.88 -13.99
CA SER A 115 14.22 -5.13 -14.88
C SER A 115 14.44 -3.98 -15.86
N LEU A 116 13.37 -3.42 -16.42
CA LEU A 116 13.44 -2.26 -17.32
C LEU A 116 13.99 -1.04 -16.59
N ASP A 117 13.54 -0.80 -15.37
CA ASP A 117 14.01 0.30 -14.54
C ASP A 117 15.52 0.21 -14.31
N ARG A 118 16.00 -0.98 -13.97
CA ARG A 118 17.44 -1.21 -13.77
C ARG A 118 18.25 -0.99 -15.04
N LYS A 119 17.70 -1.32 -16.19
CA LYS A 119 18.37 -1.13 -17.48
C LYS A 119 18.42 0.34 -17.88
N SER A 120 17.43 1.12 -17.52
CA SER A 120 17.34 2.53 -17.88
C SER A 120 18.19 3.43 -17.01
N VAL A 121 18.77 2.92 -15.93
CA VAL A 121 19.61 3.68 -14.98
C VAL A 121 21.09 3.63 -15.35
N VAL A 122 21.42 3.10 -16.47
CA VAL A 122 22.82 2.98 -16.92
C VAL A 122 23.42 4.33 -17.30
#